data_2f8f2732d9500edcf0396545a6f7e20e
#
_entry.id   2f8f2732d9500edcf0396545a6f7e20e
#
_cell.length_a   1.000
_cell.length_b   1.000
_cell.length_c   1.000
_cell.angle_alpha   90.00
_cell.angle_beta   90.00
_cell.angle_gamma   90.00
#
_symmetry.space_group_name_H-M   'P 1'
#
loop_
_entity.id
_entity.type
_entity.pdbx_description
1 polymer ?
#
loop_
_entity_poly.entity_id
_entity_poly.type
_entity_poly.pdbx_seq_one_letter_code
_entity_poly.pdbx_strand_id
1 'polypeptide(L)'
;MKLAARLFSLYFIIFILPSSVLGGNCTEEELKKMGMVEGEGFDKEKLFKSSKSMGIVGRNHGLKPKPRLESVFEDLEKLFGKHGLGGISKNCLTCFVQSIMCVINKCRGACLKGPCTDGCQKCINTNCKPALLECIGVNDIPNPCKWKEDYLKYKLPETDEDESEKKGEASGTS
;
A
#
# COMPACT_ATOMS: atom_id res chain seq x y z
N MET A 1 10.94 57.71 -26.40
CA MET A 1 10.46 56.37 -26.68
C MET A 1 11.41 55.28 -26.12
N LYS A 2 11.63 55.21 -24.79
CA LYS A 2 12.54 54.19 -24.16
C LYS A 2 11.98 53.59 -22.84
N LEU A 3 10.70 53.79 -22.51
CA LEU A 3 10.10 53.29 -21.27
C LEU A 3 9.19 52.07 -21.44
N ALA A 4 8.80 51.67 -22.66
CA ALA A 4 7.86 50.57 -22.90
C ALA A 4 8.50 49.17 -22.93
N ALA A 5 9.83 49.08 -23.04
CA ALA A 5 10.52 47.80 -23.22
C ALA A 5 10.91 47.08 -21.91
N ARG A 6 10.74 47.69 -20.74
CA ARG A 6 11.14 47.09 -19.45
C ARG A 6 9.99 46.43 -18.65
N LEU A 7 8.75 46.64 -19.05
CA LEU A 7 7.59 46.04 -18.35
C LEU A 7 7.21 44.66 -18.87
N PHE A 8 7.67 44.25 -20.05
CA PHE A 8 7.38 42.93 -20.61
C PHE A 8 8.26 41.80 -20.04
N SER A 9 9.41 42.15 -19.44
CA SER A 9 10.34 41.13 -18.91
C SER A 9 9.98 40.61 -17.51
N LEU A 10 9.11 41.33 -16.79
CA LEU A 10 8.69 40.94 -15.44
C LEU A 10 7.44 40.03 -15.43
N TYR A 11 6.72 39.93 -16.55
CA TYR A 11 5.50 39.14 -16.65
C TYR A 11 5.76 37.68 -17.02
N PHE A 12 6.98 37.35 -17.48
CA PHE A 12 7.30 35.95 -17.93
C PHE A 12 7.88 35.07 -16.84
N ILE A 13 8.16 35.59 -15.64
CA ILE A 13 8.79 34.84 -14.55
C ILE A 13 7.73 34.22 -13.59
N ILE A 14 6.45 34.58 -13.73
CA ILE A 14 5.41 34.15 -12.78
C ILE A 14 4.74 32.83 -13.18
N PHE A 15 5.07 32.22 -14.32
CA PHE A 15 4.38 31.03 -14.84
C PHE A 15 5.17 29.73 -14.76
N ILE A 16 6.27 29.67 -14.01
CA ILE A 16 6.91 28.40 -13.63
C ILE A 16 6.80 28.26 -12.13
N LEU A 17 5.58 28.28 -11.61
CA LEU A 17 5.32 27.59 -10.37
C LEU A 17 5.27 26.10 -10.73
N PRO A 18 6.18 25.26 -10.19
CA PRO A 18 6.00 23.84 -10.29
C PRO A 18 4.62 23.55 -9.70
N SER A 19 3.80 22.86 -10.47
CA SER A 19 2.55 22.29 -9.97
C SER A 19 2.88 21.72 -8.61
N SER A 20 2.24 22.24 -7.57
CA SER A 20 2.38 21.74 -6.22
C SER A 20 2.04 20.26 -6.27
N VAL A 21 3.06 19.43 -6.34
CA VAL A 21 2.93 18.03 -6.00
C VAL A 21 2.33 18.08 -4.61
N LEU A 22 1.08 17.68 -4.46
CA LEU A 22 0.48 17.40 -3.18
C LEU A 22 1.45 16.41 -2.54
N GLY A 23 2.29 16.89 -1.62
CA GLY A 23 3.37 16.12 -1.05
C GLY A 23 2.78 15.02 -0.16
N GLY A 24 2.48 13.88 -0.76
CA GLY A 24 2.15 12.67 -0.02
C GLY A 24 3.36 12.14 0.73
N ASN A 25 3.12 11.23 1.66
CA ASN A 25 4.18 10.59 2.45
C ASN A 25 4.92 9.50 1.67
N CYS A 26 4.52 9.19 0.43
CA CYS A 26 5.16 8.21 -0.43
C CYS A 26 5.78 8.89 -1.66
N THR A 27 6.95 8.44 -2.05
CA THR A 27 7.53 8.78 -3.35
C THR A 27 6.92 7.91 -4.45
N GLU A 28 6.98 8.39 -5.70
CA GLU A 28 6.53 7.60 -6.85
C GLU A 28 7.31 6.28 -6.99
N GLU A 29 8.60 6.28 -6.65
CA GLU A 29 9.46 5.09 -6.68
C GLU A 29 9.01 4.04 -5.67
N GLU A 30 8.65 4.46 -4.45
CA GLU A 30 8.10 3.57 -3.43
C GLU A 30 6.77 2.96 -3.88
N LEU A 31 5.89 3.77 -4.47
CA LEU A 31 4.62 3.29 -5.01
C LEU A 31 4.82 2.33 -6.19
N LYS A 32 5.76 2.61 -7.10
CA LYS A 32 6.14 1.70 -8.20
C LYS A 32 6.72 0.38 -7.66
N LYS A 33 7.53 0.44 -6.61
CA LYS A 33 8.08 -0.75 -5.94
C LYS A 33 6.98 -1.67 -5.40
N MET A 34 5.88 -1.10 -4.94
CA MET A 34 4.71 -1.84 -4.44
C MET A 34 3.69 -2.19 -5.52
N GLY A 35 3.90 -1.80 -6.79
CA GLY A 35 2.91 -1.96 -7.87
C GLY A 35 1.68 -1.07 -7.71
N MET A 36 1.79 0.05 -7.00
CA MET A 36 0.67 0.97 -6.71
C MET A 36 0.53 2.12 -7.70
N VAL A 37 1.26 2.08 -8.83
CA VAL A 37 1.18 3.08 -9.92
C VAL A 37 0.74 2.38 -11.19
N GLU A 38 -0.34 2.88 -11.84
CA GLU A 38 -0.77 2.40 -13.16
C GLU A 38 0.04 3.11 -14.27
N GLY A 39 0.19 2.48 -15.43
CA GLY A 39 0.85 3.04 -16.59
C GLY A 39 2.10 2.29 -17.01
N GLU A 40 3.05 2.99 -17.62
CA GLU A 40 4.29 2.40 -18.10
C GLU A 40 5.11 1.81 -16.93
N GLY A 41 5.48 0.53 -17.06
CA GLY A 41 6.20 -0.18 -15.99
C GLY A 41 5.32 -0.72 -14.85
N PHE A 42 3.98 -0.71 -15.00
CA PHE A 42 3.09 -1.34 -14.03
C PHE A 42 3.42 -2.83 -13.86
N ASP A 43 3.60 -3.24 -12.61
CA ASP A 43 3.94 -4.61 -12.25
C ASP A 43 2.82 -5.24 -11.41
N LYS A 44 2.03 -6.08 -12.05
CA LYS A 44 0.90 -6.79 -11.42
C LYS A 44 1.37 -7.71 -10.29
N GLU A 45 2.55 -8.31 -10.41
CA GLU A 45 3.07 -9.21 -9.38
C GLU A 45 3.44 -8.44 -8.11
N LYS A 46 4.07 -7.28 -8.24
CA LYS A 46 4.35 -6.40 -7.09
C LYS A 46 3.06 -5.94 -6.41
N LEU A 47 2.03 -5.58 -7.19
CA LEU A 47 0.70 -5.27 -6.64
C LEU A 47 0.13 -6.45 -5.85
N PHE A 48 0.24 -7.66 -6.37
CA PHE A 48 -0.26 -8.84 -5.67
C PHE A 48 0.53 -9.13 -4.40
N LYS A 49 1.86 -9.03 -4.45
CA LYS A 49 2.74 -9.19 -3.27
C LYS A 49 2.37 -8.20 -2.17
N SER A 50 2.31 -6.91 -2.49
CA SER A 50 1.99 -5.87 -1.51
C SER A 50 0.58 -6.05 -0.93
N SER A 51 -0.41 -6.30 -1.79
CA SER A 51 -1.81 -6.47 -1.36
C SER A 51 -2.02 -7.73 -0.53
N LYS A 52 -1.36 -8.85 -0.87
CA LYS A 52 -1.41 -10.09 -0.08
C LYS A 52 -0.73 -9.91 1.28
N SER A 53 0.43 -9.26 1.32
CA SER A 53 1.14 -8.96 2.56
C SER A 53 0.27 -8.12 3.50
N MET A 54 -0.31 -7.04 3.00
CA MET A 54 -1.26 -6.22 3.77
C MET A 54 -2.47 -7.02 4.25
N GLY A 55 -3.01 -7.90 3.39
CA GLY A 55 -4.14 -8.77 3.72
C GLY A 55 -3.82 -9.79 4.82
N ILE A 56 -2.62 -10.37 4.83
CA ILE A 56 -2.14 -11.28 5.87
C ILE A 56 -2.03 -10.54 7.21
N VAL A 57 -1.32 -9.41 7.23
CA VAL A 57 -1.17 -8.59 8.43
C VAL A 57 -2.54 -8.14 8.96
N GLY A 58 -3.41 -7.66 8.08
CA GLY A 58 -4.76 -7.25 8.44
C GLY A 58 -5.59 -8.39 9.05
N ARG A 59 -5.45 -9.63 8.55
CA ARG A 59 -6.13 -10.80 9.10
C ARG A 59 -5.57 -11.17 10.47
N ASN A 60 -4.26 -11.27 10.60
CA ASN A 60 -3.59 -11.67 11.85
C ASN A 60 -3.90 -10.70 12.99
N HIS A 61 -3.90 -9.41 12.72
CA HIS A 61 -4.25 -8.38 13.71
C HIS A 61 -5.75 -8.18 13.89
N GLY A 62 -6.53 -8.42 12.84
CA GLY A 62 -7.99 -8.34 12.90
C GLY A 62 -8.64 -9.37 13.83
N LEU A 63 -7.95 -10.47 14.14
CA LEU A 63 -8.40 -11.46 15.12
C LEU A 63 -8.08 -11.06 16.57
N LYS A 64 -7.19 -10.13 16.80
CA LYS A 64 -6.81 -9.66 18.13
C LYS A 64 -7.86 -8.67 18.67
N PRO A 65 -8.18 -8.69 19.97
CA PRO A 65 -9.19 -7.79 20.55
C PRO A 65 -8.81 -6.32 20.50
N LYS A 66 -7.52 -6.01 20.55
CA LYS A 66 -6.98 -4.64 20.48
C LYS A 66 -5.68 -4.64 19.68
N PRO A 67 -5.75 -4.56 18.33
CA PRO A 67 -4.55 -4.49 17.51
C PRO A 67 -3.79 -3.18 17.80
N ARG A 68 -2.48 -3.29 17.99
CA ARG A 68 -1.60 -2.13 18.21
C ARG A 68 -1.00 -1.70 16.89
N LEU A 69 -1.04 -0.41 16.59
CA LEU A 69 -0.52 0.15 15.36
C LEU A 69 0.96 -0.21 15.13
N GLU A 70 1.75 -0.18 16.19
CA GLU A 70 3.18 -0.51 16.18
C GLU A 70 3.43 -1.95 15.73
N SER A 71 2.71 -2.93 16.31
CA SER A 71 2.85 -4.32 15.89
C SER A 71 2.34 -4.59 14.47
N VAL A 72 1.34 -3.85 14.00
CA VAL A 72 0.91 -3.92 12.59
C VAL A 72 2.00 -3.37 11.67
N PHE A 73 2.69 -2.30 12.11
CA PHE A 73 3.80 -1.70 11.37
C PHE A 73 4.97 -2.69 11.24
N GLU A 74 5.44 -3.24 12.37
CA GLU A 74 6.56 -4.18 12.42
C GLU A 74 6.30 -5.42 11.56
N ASP A 75 5.10 -6.01 11.67
CA ASP A 75 4.72 -7.18 10.89
C ASP A 75 4.63 -6.87 9.38
N LEU A 76 4.14 -5.66 9.01
CA LEU A 76 4.08 -5.27 7.59
C LEU A 76 5.47 -5.01 7.03
N GLU A 77 6.33 -4.30 7.77
CA GLU A 77 7.70 -4.02 7.37
C GLU A 77 8.50 -5.31 7.17
N LYS A 78 8.42 -6.24 8.14
CA LYS A 78 9.04 -7.56 8.06
C LYS A 78 8.54 -8.32 6.83
N LEU A 79 7.23 -8.38 6.62
CA LEU A 79 6.65 -9.14 5.52
C LEU A 79 6.98 -8.53 4.15
N PHE A 80 7.04 -7.20 4.05
CA PHE A 80 7.49 -6.51 2.85
C PHE A 80 8.96 -6.82 2.56
N GLY A 81 9.84 -6.75 3.56
CA GLY A 81 11.24 -7.14 3.42
C GLY A 81 11.40 -8.57 2.90
N LYS A 82 10.66 -9.52 3.51
CA LYS A 82 10.65 -10.94 3.16
C LYS A 82 10.26 -11.20 1.69
N HIS A 83 9.35 -10.41 1.13
CA HIS A 83 8.87 -10.57 -0.25
C HIS A 83 9.50 -9.61 -1.27
N GLY A 84 10.65 -9.01 -0.94
CA GLY A 84 11.40 -8.15 -1.86
C GLY A 84 10.78 -6.77 -2.08
N LEU A 85 9.90 -6.34 -1.17
CA LEU A 85 9.30 -5.00 -1.14
C LEU A 85 9.96 -4.09 -0.09
N GLY A 86 11.13 -4.47 0.44
CA GLY A 86 11.84 -3.71 1.45
C GLY A 86 12.33 -2.33 0.98
N GLY A 87 12.73 -1.47 1.92
CA GLY A 87 13.22 -0.11 1.63
C GLY A 87 12.10 0.89 1.28
N ILE A 88 10.89 0.65 1.77
CA ILE A 88 9.83 1.65 1.84
C ILE A 88 10.05 2.51 3.08
N SER A 89 9.98 3.83 2.94
CA SER A 89 10.17 4.74 4.07
C SER A 89 9.11 4.54 5.16
N LYS A 90 9.49 4.83 6.39
CA LYS A 90 8.56 4.75 7.53
C LYS A 90 7.31 5.59 7.33
N ASN A 91 7.45 6.78 6.74
CA ASN A 91 6.32 7.68 6.48
C ASN A 91 5.33 7.06 5.48
N CYS A 92 5.84 6.53 4.37
CA CYS A 92 5.01 5.86 3.37
C CYS A 92 4.36 4.60 3.95
N LEU A 93 5.13 3.73 4.62
CA LEU A 93 4.60 2.50 5.21
C LEU A 93 3.51 2.77 6.25
N THR A 94 3.64 3.87 7.01
CA THR A 94 2.62 4.29 8.00
C THR A 94 1.25 4.54 7.35
N CYS A 95 1.19 5.07 6.12
CA CYS A 95 -0.09 5.27 5.42
C CYS A 95 -0.81 3.92 5.17
N PHE A 96 -0.07 2.90 4.78
CA PHE A 96 -0.62 1.56 4.55
C PHE A 96 -1.03 0.88 5.87
N VAL A 97 -0.24 1.06 6.93
CA VAL A 97 -0.58 0.56 8.28
C VAL A 97 -1.88 1.21 8.78
N GLN A 98 -2.05 2.51 8.61
CA GLN A 98 -3.29 3.22 8.96
C GLN A 98 -4.48 2.70 8.14
N SER A 99 -4.26 2.39 6.85
CA SER A 99 -5.29 1.79 6.01
C SER A 99 -5.68 0.40 6.48
N ILE A 100 -4.71 -0.45 6.84
CA ILE A 100 -4.96 -1.78 7.44
C ILE A 100 -5.78 -1.63 8.72
N MET A 101 -5.40 -0.72 9.61
CA MET A 101 -6.13 -0.46 10.85
C MET A 101 -7.55 0.05 10.59
N CYS A 102 -7.74 0.88 9.55
CA CYS A 102 -9.07 1.30 9.13
C CYS A 102 -9.93 0.10 8.71
N VAL A 103 -9.39 -0.80 7.88
CA VAL A 103 -10.10 -2.02 7.43
C VAL A 103 -10.45 -2.92 8.61
N ILE A 104 -9.51 -3.13 9.54
CA ILE A 104 -9.75 -3.91 10.76
C ILE A 104 -10.92 -3.31 11.57
N ASN A 105 -10.92 -2.00 11.76
CA ASN A 105 -11.88 -1.34 12.63
C ASN A 105 -13.25 -1.14 11.97
N LYS A 106 -13.31 -0.82 10.67
CA LYS A 106 -14.54 -0.43 9.98
C LYS A 106 -15.10 -1.50 9.04
N CYS A 107 -14.23 -2.33 8.44
CA CYS A 107 -14.62 -3.22 7.35
C CYS A 107 -14.45 -4.71 7.66
N ARG A 108 -14.01 -5.07 8.87
CA ARG A 108 -13.76 -6.47 9.26
C ARG A 108 -14.91 -7.40 8.90
N GLY A 109 -16.13 -7.07 9.31
CA GLY A 109 -17.31 -7.91 9.03
C GLY A 109 -17.59 -8.09 7.55
N ALA A 110 -17.50 -7.01 6.77
CA ALA A 110 -17.72 -7.02 5.33
C ALA A 110 -16.63 -7.84 4.57
N CYS A 111 -15.39 -7.88 5.12
CA CYS A 111 -14.25 -8.53 4.49
C CYS A 111 -14.01 -9.97 4.95
N LEU A 112 -14.80 -10.54 5.85
CA LEU A 112 -14.66 -11.93 6.33
C LEU A 112 -14.72 -12.96 5.20
N LYS A 113 -15.53 -12.71 4.17
CA LYS A 113 -15.68 -13.62 3.00
C LYS A 113 -14.58 -13.43 1.95
N GLY A 114 -13.64 -12.52 2.18
CA GLY A 114 -12.51 -12.25 1.29
C GLY A 114 -12.44 -10.82 0.79
N PRO A 115 -11.24 -10.39 0.35
CA PRO A 115 -10.97 -9.00 -0.02
C PRO A 115 -11.69 -8.56 -1.30
N CYS A 116 -11.98 -9.49 -2.22
CA CYS A 116 -12.59 -9.19 -3.51
C CYS A 116 -14.10 -9.48 -3.56
N THR A 117 -14.78 -9.44 -2.43
CA THR A 117 -16.25 -9.44 -2.38
C THR A 117 -16.78 -8.02 -2.51
N ASP A 118 -17.94 -7.84 -3.12
CA ASP A 118 -18.56 -6.52 -3.35
C ASP A 118 -18.73 -5.76 -2.03
N GLY A 119 -19.15 -6.46 -0.97
CA GLY A 119 -19.30 -5.86 0.37
C GLY A 119 -17.98 -5.34 0.94
N CYS A 120 -16.90 -6.11 0.80
CA CYS A 120 -15.57 -5.69 1.26
C CYS A 120 -15.06 -4.49 0.44
N GLN A 121 -15.14 -4.58 -0.89
CA GLN A 121 -14.69 -3.50 -1.77
C GLN A 121 -15.47 -2.21 -1.54
N LYS A 122 -16.80 -2.30 -1.43
CA LYS A 122 -17.64 -1.13 -1.10
C LYS A 122 -17.24 -0.51 0.23
N CYS A 123 -17.04 -1.32 1.27
CA CYS A 123 -16.64 -0.82 2.59
C CYS A 123 -15.28 -0.12 2.54
N ILE A 124 -14.27 -0.73 1.91
CA ILE A 124 -12.91 -0.18 1.79
C ILE A 124 -12.96 1.14 1.01
N ASN A 125 -13.60 1.15 -0.16
CA ASN A 125 -13.67 2.32 -1.02
C ASN A 125 -14.37 3.51 -0.34
N THR A 126 -15.40 3.24 0.48
CA THR A 126 -16.14 4.30 1.18
C THR A 126 -15.41 4.82 2.43
N ASN A 127 -14.79 3.94 3.20
CA ASN A 127 -14.35 4.29 4.55
C ASN A 127 -12.83 4.42 4.71
N CYS A 128 -12.02 3.74 3.88
CA CYS A 128 -10.58 3.63 4.13
C CYS A 128 -9.73 4.15 2.97
N LYS A 129 -10.14 3.92 1.72
CA LYS A 129 -9.39 4.33 0.54
C LYS A 129 -9.17 5.84 0.45
N PRO A 130 -10.13 6.73 0.71
CA PRO A 130 -9.91 8.17 0.60
C PRO A 130 -8.76 8.67 1.47
N ALA A 131 -8.71 8.27 2.75
CA ALA A 131 -7.64 8.65 3.65
C ALA A 131 -6.28 8.06 3.25
N LEU A 132 -6.26 6.84 2.69
CA LEU A 132 -5.04 6.26 2.14
C LEU A 132 -4.51 7.09 0.98
N LEU A 133 -5.35 7.42 -0.01
CA LEU A 133 -4.95 8.19 -1.19
C LEU A 133 -4.40 9.56 -0.82
N GLU A 134 -5.05 10.26 0.11
CA GLU A 134 -4.58 11.52 0.66
C GLU A 134 -3.21 11.36 1.33
N CYS A 135 -3.03 10.33 2.16
CA CYS A 135 -1.79 10.07 2.88
C CYS A 135 -0.61 9.77 1.93
N ILE A 136 -0.83 8.95 0.90
CA ILE A 136 0.21 8.59 -0.08
C ILE A 136 0.40 9.63 -1.18
N GLY A 137 -0.53 10.60 -1.33
CA GLY A 137 -0.42 11.72 -2.26
C GLY A 137 -0.78 11.40 -3.71
N VAL A 138 -1.72 10.47 -3.95
CA VAL A 138 -2.18 10.12 -5.29
C VAL A 138 -3.70 10.13 -5.38
N ASN A 139 -4.23 10.23 -6.61
CA ASN A 139 -5.68 10.27 -6.84
C ASN A 139 -6.32 8.88 -6.87
N ASP A 140 -5.57 7.85 -7.26
CA ASP A 140 -6.03 6.46 -7.30
C ASP A 140 -4.86 5.49 -7.23
N ILE A 141 -5.16 4.23 -6.91
CA ILE A 141 -4.22 3.10 -6.93
C ILE A 141 -4.89 1.90 -7.62
N PRO A 142 -4.11 1.05 -8.31
CA PRO A 142 -4.64 -0.14 -8.95
C PRO A 142 -5.29 -1.07 -7.91
N ASN A 143 -6.43 -1.64 -8.30
CA ASN A 143 -7.16 -2.59 -7.47
C ASN A 143 -6.82 -4.02 -7.89
N PRO A 144 -6.21 -4.85 -7.04
CA PRO A 144 -5.87 -6.23 -7.38
C PRO A 144 -7.10 -7.08 -7.74
N CYS A 145 -8.28 -6.70 -7.27
CA CYS A 145 -9.53 -7.40 -7.57
C CYS A 145 -10.02 -7.19 -9.02
N LYS A 146 -9.41 -6.29 -9.81
CA LYS A 146 -9.59 -6.25 -11.28
C LYS A 146 -9.15 -7.58 -11.91
N TRP A 147 -8.18 -8.26 -11.32
CA TRP A 147 -7.67 -9.58 -11.73
C TRP A 147 -8.00 -10.64 -10.67
N LYS A 148 -9.27 -10.71 -10.29
CA LYS A 148 -9.74 -11.48 -9.13
C LYS A 148 -9.25 -12.93 -9.11
N GLU A 149 -9.35 -13.64 -10.23
CA GLU A 149 -8.94 -15.05 -10.29
C GLU A 149 -7.43 -15.23 -10.09
N ASP A 150 -6.62 -14.44 -10.80
CA ASP A 150 -5.16 -14.45 -10.67
C ASP A 150 -4.76 -14.06 -9.25
N TYR A 151 -5.35 -12.97 -8.73
CA TYR A 151 -5.06 -12.49 -7.38
C TYR A 151 -5.42 -13.51 -6.31
N LEU A 152 -6.56 -14.19 -6.40
CA LEU A 152 -6.96 -15.17 -5.40
C LEU A 152 -6.07 -16.42 -5.44
N LYS A 153 -5.62 -16.83 -6.62
CA LYS A 153 -4.70 -17.97 -6.81
C LYS A 153 -3.24 -17.63 -6.47
N TYR A 154 -2.87 -16.35 -6.52
CA TYR A 154 -1.50 -15.91 -6.24
C TYR A 154 -1.10 -16.28 -4.80
N LYS A 155 0.01 -17.01 -4.67
CA LYS A 155 0.64 -17.31 -3.39
C LYS A 155 1.90 -16.48 -3.25
N LEU A 156 2.14 -15.93 -2.06
CA LEU A 156 3.42 -15.31 -1.78
C LEU A 156 4.52 -16.37 -1.90
N PRO A 157 5.68 -16.04 -2.47
CA PRO A 157 6.81 -16.95 -2.52
C PRO A 157 7.17 -17.43 -1.12
N GLU A 158 7.40 -18.73 -0.96
CA GLU A 158 8.02 -19.27 0.25
C GLU A 158 9.45 -18.74 0.33
N THR A 159 9.90 -18.36 1.50
CA THR A 159 11.26 -17.89 1.73
C THR A 159 11.99 -18.91 2.58
N ASP A 160 13.32 -18.93 2.54
CA ASP A 160 14.15 -19.90 3.25
C ASP A 160 13.88 -19.96 4.77
N GLU A 161 13.33 -18.86 5.33
CA GLU A 161 12.89 -18.81 6.74
C GLU A 161 11.66 -19.68 7.02
N ASP A 162 10.72 -19.83 6.06
CA ASP A 162 9.54 -20.68 6.22
C ASP A 162 9.88 -22.17 6.24
N GLU A 163 10.98 -22.56 5.56
CA GLU A 163 11.48 -23.93 5.60
C GLU A 163 12.14 -24.27 6.95
N SER A 164 12.77 -23.31 7.60
CA SER A 164 13.42 -23.51 8.90
C SER A 164 12.40 -23.67 10.04
N GLU A 165 11.29 -22.91 10.02
CA GLU A 165 10.21 -23.06 11.01
C GLU A 165 9.48 -24.40 10.87
N LYS A 166 9.18 -24.85 9.64
CA LYS A 166 8.55 -26.17 9.40
C LYS A 166 9.43 -27.35 9.87
N LYS A 167 10.76 -27.23 9.77
CA LYS A 167 11.69 -28.26 10.26
C LYS A 167 11.82 -28.28 11.79
N GLY A 168 11.62 -27.15 12.46
CA GLY A 168 11.66 -27.05 13.92
C GLY A 168 10.46 -27.73 14.61
N GLU A 169 9.26 -27.64 14.03
CA GLU A 169 8.06 -28.29 14.58
C GLU A 169 8.06 -29.83 14.40
N ALA A 170 8.68 -30.34 13.34
CA ALA A 170 8.75 -31.80 13.09
C ALA A 170 9.73 -32.54 14.02
N SER A 171 10.62 -31.83 14.72
CA SER A 171 11.66 -32.42 15.59
C SER A 171 11.27 -32.46 17.07
N GLY A 172 10.09 -31.99 17.46
CA GLY A 172 9.67 -31.81 18.86
C GLY A 172 8.76 -32.92 19.42
N THR A 173 8.48 -34.01 18.66
CA THR A 173 7.67 -35.14 19.13
C THR A 173 8.50 -36.40 19.16
N SER A 174 9.20 -36.62 20.25
CA SER A 174 9.75 -37.93 20.66
C SER A 174 9.66 -38.09 22.16
#